data_23e661470cac3921158364a3164a3fb7
#
_entry.id   23e661470cac3921158364a3164a3fb7
#
_cell.length_a   1.000
_cell.length_b   1.000
_cell.length_c   1.000
_cell.angle_alpha   90.00
_cell.angle_beta   90.00
_cell.angle_gamma   90.00
#
_symmetry.space_group_name_H-M   'P 1'
#
loop_
_entity.id
_entity.type
_entity.pdbx_description
1 polymer ?
#
loop_
_entity_poly.entity_id
_entity_poly.type
_entity_poly.pdbx_seq_one_letter_code
_entity_poly.pdbx_strand_id
1 'polypeptide(L)'
;MGRRVIAACPLAFGEVGVKERVKSVMNYKKPAFWIVLASVIVCAAAAVCFLTNPKSEGSNDITELLAPGSAWSYQLGYDADFPVDASFTVQDDLSVVGTIVKNDTNTDFCIRYRVRGTAGWAEFYGCTPEMAQEAGSEKYLLFTASLRADNGKLVFRMSDGYGLSCFGTREATFTQIADTSSA
;
A
#
# COMPACT_ATOMS: atom_id res chain seq x y z
N MET A 1 -84.33 -6.66 40.77
CA MET A 1 -83.69 -5.39 40.42
C MET A 1 -82.23 -5.47 40.84
N GLY A 2 -81.36 -5.88 39.97
CA GLY A 2 -79.92 -6.05 40.21
C GLY A 2 -79.20 -4.76 39.84
N ARG A 3 -78.59 -4.06 40.78
CA ARG A 3 -77.68 -2.95 40.55
C ARG A 3 -76.34 -3.49 40.12
N ARG A 4 -75.94 -3.19 38.87
CA ARG A 4 -74.61 -3.41 38.37
C ARG A 4 -73.72 -2.31 39.01
N VAL A 5 -72.83 -2.73 39.88
CA VAL A 5 -71.73 -1.88 40.34
C VAL A 5 -70.66 -1.89 39.27
N ILE A 6 -70.49 -0.76 38.62
CA ILE A 6 -69.37 -0.54 37.68
C ILE A 6 -68.15 -0.29 38.58
N ALA A 7 -67.28 -1.28 38.68
CA ALA A 7 -65.98 -1.10 39.31
C ALA A 7 -65.14 -0.17 38.38
N ALA A 8 -65.00 1.07 38.84
CA ALA A 8 -64.05 2.00 38.23
C ALA A 8 -62.65 1.43 38.47
N CYS A 9 -62.02 0.98 37.42
CA CYS A 9 -60.58 0.63 37.40
C CYS A 9 -59.78 1.91 37.72
N PRO A 10 -59.07 1.98 38.84
CA PRO A 10 -58.14 3.10 39.02
C PRO A 10 -57.02 2.95 38.06
N LEU A 11 -56.95 3.87 37.09
CA LEU A 11 -55.80 4.08 36.24
C LEU A 11 -54.61 4.55 37.09
N ALA A 12 -54.10 3.67 37.92
CA ALA A 12 -52.82 3.85 38.58
C ALA A 12 -51.70 3.54 37.60
N PHE A 13 -51.78 4.22 36.44
CA PHE A 13 -50.64 4.20 35.50
C PHE A 13 -49.58 5.15 36.05
N GLY A 14 -48.58 4.58 36.70
CA GLY A 14 -47.27 5.17 36.54
C GLY A 14 -46.60 5.82 37.75
N GLU A 15 -47.17 5.86 38.93
CA GLU A 15 -46.42 6.47 40.05
C GLU A 15 -45.21 5.64 40.51
N VAL A 16 -45.33 4.33 40.51
CA VAL A 16 -44.23 3.45 40.96
C VAL A 16 -43.07 3.45 39.96
N GLY A 17 -43.36 3.37 38.66
CA GLY A 17 -42.33 3.34 37.63
C GLY A 17 -41.62 4.69 37.43
N VAL A 18 -42.33 5.81 37.68
CA VAL A 18 -41.73 7.16 37.60
C VAL A 18 -40.80 7.42 38.78
N LYS A 19 -41.18 7.03 39.99
CA LYS A 19 -40.32 7.15 41.19
C LYS A 19 -39.03 6.36 41.05
N GLU A 20 -39.07 5.15 40.52
CA GLU A 20 -37.89 4.32 40.33
C GLU A 20 -36.96 4.92 39.23
N ARG A 21 -37.55 5.42 38.15
CA ARG A 21 -36.79 6.09 37.10
C ARG A 21 -36.15 7.39 37.57
N VAL A 22 -36.87 8.21 38.28
CA VAL A 22 -36.35 9.45 38.87
C VAL A 22 -35.26 9.13 39.89
N LYS A 23 -35.44 8.12 40.73
CA LYS A 23 -34.43 7.67 41.72
C LYS A 23 -33.18 7.12 41.01
N SER A 24 -33.35 6.42 39.91
CA SER A 24 -32.22 5.94 39.08
C SER A 24 -31.42 7.08 38.45
N VAL A 25 -32.09 8.13 37.95
CA VAL A 25 -31.45 9.32 37.39
C VAL A 25 -30.75 10.15 38.48
N MET A 26 -31.41 10.27 39.66
CA MET A 26 -30.83 11.02 40.80
C MET A 26 -29.66 10.28 41.48
N ASN A 27 -29.63 8.96 41.39
CA ASN A 27 -28.51 8.13 41.87
C ASN A 27 -27.42 7.89 40.82
N TYR A 28 -27.48 8.59 39.70
CA TYR A 28 -26.41 8.54 38.69
C TYR A 28 -25.09 9.02 39.32
N LYS A 29 -24.28 8.06 39.71
CA LYS A 29 -22.92 8.37 40.16
C LYS A 29 -22.17 8.90 38.96
N LYS A 30 -21.77 10.17 38.99
CA LYS A 30 -20.91 10.75 37.97
C LYS A 30 -19.71 9.82 37.78
N PRO A 31 -19.40 9.41 36.56
CA PRO A 31 -18.21 8.58 36.33
C PRO A 31 -17.02 9.28 36.96
N ALA A 32 -16.24 8.53 37.74
CA ALA A 32 -15.07 9.10 38.38
C ALA A 32 -14.20 9.77 37.33
N PHE A 33 -13.77 11.00 37.58
CA PHE A 33 -12.97 11.81 36.65
C PHE A 33 -11.81 11.00 36.01
N TRP A 34 -11.22 10.10 36.77
CA TRP A 34 -10.16 9.19 36.32
C TRP A 34 -10.61 8.22 35.22
N ILE A 35 -11.85 7.77 35.22
CA ILE A 35 -12.39 6.87 34.17
C ILE A 35 -12.52 7.63 32.86
N VAL A 36 -13.00 8.88 32.92
CA VAL A 36 -13.12 9.74 31.74
C VAL A 36 -11.73 10.08 31.19
N LEU A 37 -10.78 10.44 32.07
CA LEU A 37 -9.41 10.73 31.68
C LEU A 37 -8.73 9.51 31.03
N ALA A 38 -8.87 8.34 31.65
CA ALA A 38 -8.32 7.09 31.10
C ALA A 38 -8.91 6.76 29.71
N SER A 39 -10.22 6.94 29.52
CA SER A 39 -10.86 6.68 28.23
C SER A 39 -10.37 7.64 27.15
N VAL A 40 -10.14 8.93 27.46
CA VAL A 40 -9.59 9.91 26.53
C VAL A 40 -8.16 9.53 26.14
N ILE A 41 -7.33 9.11 27.10
CA ILE A 41 -5.95 8.67 26.81
C ILE A 41 -5.94 7.43 25.91
N VAL A 42 -6.81 6.44 26.19
CA VAL A 42 -6.92 5.23 25.37
C VAL A 42 -7.39 5.57 23.95
N CYS A 43 -8.39 6.45 23.81
CA CYS A 43 -8.86 6.90 22.50
C CYS A 43 -7.78 7.68 21.74
N ALA A 44 -7.02 8.55 22.41
CA ALA A 44 -5.92 9.27 21.79
C ALA A 44 -4.80 8.33 21.34
N ALA A 45 -4.43 7.36 22.18
CA ALA A 45 -3.43 6.34 21.82
C ALA A 45 -3.89 5.49 20.64
N ALA A 46 -5.15 5.06 20.63
CA ALA A 46 -5.73 4.34 19.50
C ALA A 46 -5.74 5.19 18.22
N ALA A 47 -6.15 6.46 18.32
CA ALA A 47 -6.11 7.37 17.17
C ALA A 47 -4.68 7.57 16.64
N VAL A 48 -3.68 7.71 17.50
CA VAL A 48 -2.27 7.76 17.08
C VAL A 48 -1.86 6.44 16.40
N CYS A 49 -2.20 5.28 16.95
CA CYS A 49 -1.89 3.98 16.35
C CYS A 49 -2.57 3.76 14.98
N PHE A 50 -3.79 4.30 14.78
CA PHE A 50 -4.49 4.18 13.50
C PHE A 50 -4.11 5.27 12.50
N LEU A 51 -3.71 6.46 12.96
CA LEU A 51 -3.29 7.58 12.11
C LEU A 51 -1.80 7.51 11.75
N THR A 52 -0.95 6.98 12.61
CA THR A 52 0.37 6.51 12.23
C THR A 52 0.19 5.17 11.54
N ASN A 53 -0.23 5.23 10.28
CA ASN A 53 -0.21 4.06 9.42
C ASN A 53 1.23 3.52 9.47
N PRO A 54 1.52 2.37 10.13
CA PRO A 54 2.83 1.77 9.95
C PRO A 54 2.95 1.62 8.45
N LYS A 55 4.01 2.18 7.84
CA LYS A 55 4.37 1.87 6.46
C LYS A 55 4.14 0.37 6.35
N SER A 56 3.12 -0.01 5.59
CA SER A 56 2.75 -1.40 5.39
C SER A 56 4.02 -2.10 4.94
N GLU A 57 4.62 -2.88 5.84
CA GLU A 57 5.71 -3.76 5.43
C GLU A 57 5.09 -4.66 4.38
N GLY A 58 5.35 -4.33 3.11
CA GLY A 58 4.95 -5.12 1.99
C GLY A 58 3.61 -4.79 1.36
N SER A 59 3.38 -3.53 0.94
CA SER A 59 2.32 -3.28 -0.04
C SER A 59 2.48 -4.24 -1.22
N ASN A 60 1.40 -4.95 -1.55
CA ASN A 60 1.33 -5.79 -2.74
C ASN A 60 0.63 -5.06 -3.90
N ASP A 61 0.33 -3.77 -3.76
CA ASP A 61 -0.22 -2.96 -4.83
C ASP A 61 0.93 -2.34 -5.64
N ILE A 62 1.08 -2.79 -6.87
CA ILE A 62 2.12 -2.31 -7.79
C ILE A 62 1.96 -0.82 -8.06
N THR A 63 0.74 -0.30 -8.10
CA THR A 63 0.48 1.13 -8.35
C THR A 63 1.03 1.99 -7.21
N GLU A 64 0.89 1.52 -5.98
CA GLU A 64 1.44 2.19 -4.81
C GLU A 64 2.97 2.11 -4.77
N LEU A 65 3.52 0.96 -5.13
CA LEU A 65 4.97 0.74 -5.20
C LEU A 65 5.64 1.58 -6.29
N LEU A 66 5.00 1.74 -7.45
CA LEU A 66 5.46 2.58 -8.56
C LEU A 66 4.98 4.04 -8.43
N ALA A 67 4.90 4.57 -7.21
CA ALA A 67 4.58 5.98 -7.01
C ALA A 67 5.68 6.89 -7.58
N PRO A 68 5.34 8.10 -8.06
CA PRO A 68 6.31 9.08 -8.53
C PRO A 68 7.41 9.32 -7.49
N GLY A 69 8.66 9.43 -7.94
CA GLY A 69 9.84 9.59 -7.09
C GLY A 69 10.35 8.30 -6.45
N SER A 70 9.65 7.16 -6.58
CA SER A 70 10.17 5.91 -6.05
C SER A 70 11.39 5.43 -6.85
N ALA A 71 12.43 5.01 -6.14
CA ALA A 71 13.66 4.47 -6.70
C ALA A 71 13.85 3.01 -6.29
N TRP A 72 14.32 2.20 -7.20
CA TRP A 72 14.41 0.77 -7.06
C TRP A 72 15.78 0.25 -7.50
N SER A 73 16.29 -0.76 -6.79
CA SER A 73 17.56 -1.40 -7.14
C SER A 73 17.44 -2.91 -7.14
N TYR A 74 18.23 -3.51 -7.99
CA TYR A 74 18.44 -4.94 -8.10
C TYR A 74 19.94 -5.23 -8.19
N GLN A 75 20.40 -6.23 -7.46
CA GLN A 75 21.79 -6.68 -7.53
C GLN A 75 21.81 -8.20 -7.63
N LEU A 76 22.50 -8.70 -8.64
CA LEU A 76 22.91 -10.09 -8.71
C LEU A 76 24.33 -10.17 -8.16
N GLY A 77 24.49 -10.93 -7.08
CA GLY A 77 25.72 -10.95 -6.26
C GLY A 77 26.99 -11.26 -7.05
N TYR A 78 28.11 -10.85 -6.50
CA TYR A 78 29.47 -11.04 -7.07
C TYR A 78 29.90 -12.51 -7.18
N ASP A 79 29.16 -13.43 -6.56
CA ASP A 79 29.39 -14.90 -6.71
C ASP A 79 28.83 -15.45 -8.02
N ALA A 80 28.11 -14.63 -8.79
CA ALA A 80 27.65 -14.99 -10.13
C ALA A 80 28.78 -14.80 -11.14
N ASP A 81 28.82 -15.64 -12.17
CA ASP A 81 29.78 -15.51 -13.28
C ASP A 81 29.76 -14.13 -13.93
N PHE A 82 28.65 -13.42 -13.80
CA PHE A 82 28.43 -12.07 -14.33
C PHE A 82 27.61 -11.23 -13.34
N PRO A 83 28.23 -10.42 -12.49
CA PRO A 83 27.51 -9.50 -11.61
C PRO A 83 26.70 -8.49 -12.41
N VAL A 84 25.48 -8.23 -11.98
CA VAL A 84 24.57 -7.28 -12.58
C VAL A 84 24.02 -6.36 -11.51
N ASP A 85 24.17 -5.06 -11.70
CA ASP A 85 23.52 -4.02 -10.91
C ASP A 85 22.51 -3.31 -11.82
N ALA A 86 21.27 -3.20 -11.37
CA ALA A 86 20.26 -2.46 -12.09
C ALA A 86 19.51 -1.51 -11.14
N SER A 87 19.21 -0.34 -11.61
CA SER A 87 18.39 0.60 -10.87
C SER A 87 17.44 1.35 -11.81
N PHE A 88 16.30 1.75 -11.26
CA PHE A 88 15.37 2.62 -11.98
C PHE A 88 14.64 3.57 -11.02
N THR A 89 14.14 4.66 -11.59
CA THR A 89 13.35 5.66 -10.89
C THR A 89 12.06 5.92 -11.65
N VAL A 90 10.97 6.06 -10.91
CA VAL A 90 9.67 6.48 -11.45
C VAL A 90 9.62 8.00 -11.44
N GLN A 91 9.46 8.61 -12.62
CA GLN A 91 9.40 10.06 -12.78
C GLN A 91 8.01 10.60 -12.40
N ASP A 92 7.87 11.91 -12.30
CA ASP A 92 6.60 12.58 -11.95
C ASP A 92 5.49 12.32 -13.00
N ASP A 93 5.86 12.10 -14.24
CA ASP A 93 4.96 11.75 -15.35
C ASP A 93 4.66 10.24 -15.44
N LEU A 94 5.07 9.47 -14.41
CA LEU A 94 4.99 8.01 -14.36
C LEU A 94 5.84 7.28 -15.40
N SER A 95 6.71 7.96 -16.12
CA SER A 95 7.73 7.29 -16.93
C SER A 95 8.77 6.64 -16.01
N VAL A 96 9.30 5.50 -16.43
CA VAL A 96 10.30 4.75 -15.66
C VAL A 96 11.58 4.73 -16.46
N VAL A 97 12.63 5.27 -15.89
CA VAL A 97 13.96 5.29 -16.47
C VAL A 97 14.95 4.60 -15.55
N GLY A 98 15.89 3.88 -16.14
CA GLY A 98 16.86 3.11 -15.36
C GLY A 98 18.11 2.78 -16.14
N THR A 99 19.05 2.17 -15.44
CA THR A 99 20.34 1.75 -15.96
C THR A 99 20.66 0.34 -15.48
N ILE A 100 21.17 -0.50 -16.38
CA ILE A 100 21.76 -1.79 -16.07
C ILE A 100 23.26 -1.69 -16.24
N VAL A 101 24.00 -2.05 -15.20
CA VAL A 101 25.46 -2.14 -15.21
C VAL A 101 25.84 -3.61 -15.24
N LYS A 102 26.51 -4.02 -16.30
CA LYS A 102 27.00 -5.38 -16.48
C LYS A 102 28.38 -5.37 -17.09
N ASN A 103 29.35 -6.02 -16.45
CA ASN A 103 30.75 -6.04 -16.95
C ASN A 103 31.28 -4.63 -17.28
N ASP A 104 31.10 -3.66 -16.36
CA ASP A 104 31.50 -2.26 -16.52
C ASP A 104 30.84 -1.54 -17.72
N THR A 105 29.81 -2.13 -18.29
CA THR A 105 29.03 -1.51 -19.36
C THR A 105 27.68 -1.03 -18.82
N ASN A 106 27.42 0.25 -18.98
CA ASN A 106 26.15 0.86 -18.63
C ASN A 106 25.21 0.81 -19.84
N THR A 107 24.00 0.33 -19.61
CA THR A 107 22.93 0.33 -20.60
C THR A 107 21.72 1.03 -20.01
N ASP A 108 21.36 2.16 -20.59
CA ASP A 108 20.16 2.88 -20.19
C ASP A 108 18.92 2.21 -20.79
N PHE A 109 17.86 2.20 -20.01
CA PHE A 109 16.58 1.65 -20.43
C PHE A 109 15.42 2.49 -19.91
N CYS A 110 14.29 2.35 -20.55
CA CYS A 110 13.03 2.81 -20.00
C CYS A 110 12.02 1.66 -19.94
N ILE A 111 11.09 1.74 -19.00
CA ILE A 111 10.05 0.73 -18.81
C ILE A 111 8.70 1.37 -19.12
N ARG A 112 7.94 0.73 -19.98
CA ARG A 112 6.51 0.94 -20.10
C ARG A 112 5.80 -0.20 -19.39
N TYR A 113 4.88 0.11 -18.49
CA TYR A 113 4.19 -0.91 -17.73
C TYR A 113 2.67 -0.75 -17.83
N ARG A 114 1.97 -1.87 -17.66
CA ARG A 114 0.53 -1.93 -17.51
C ARG A 114 0.22 -2.75 -16.29
N VAL A 115 -0.49 -2.19 -15.33
CA VAL A 115 -0.80 -2.81 -14.04
C VAL A 115 -2.28 -3.11 -13.93
N ARG A 116 -2.59 -4.26 -13.34
CA ARG A 116 -3.95 -4.65 -12.98
C ARG A 116 -3.92 -5.31 -11.60
N GLY A 117 -4.16 -4.51 -10.55
CA GLY A 117 -4.07 -4.97 -9.16
C GLY A 117 -2.64 -5.36 -8.77
N THR A 118 -2.45 -6.59 -8.31
CA THR A 118 -1.16 -7.13 -7.83
C THR A 118 -0.28 -7.71 -8.94
N ALA A 119 -0.71 -7.67 -10.18
CA ALA A 119 0.02 -8.20 -11.33
C ALA A 119 0.07 -7.18 -12.47
N GLY A 120 1.08 -7.26 -13.29
CA GLY A 120 1.28 -6.38 -14.41
C GLY A 120 2.18 -6.98 -15.49
N TRP A 121 2.41 -6.16 -16.49
CA TRP A 121 3.29 -6.44 -17.59
C TRP A 121 4.20 -5.25 -17.83
N ALA A 122 5.47 -5.51 -18.07
CA ALA A 122 6.49 -4.51 -18.32
C ALA A 122 7.19 -4.78 -19.66
N GLU A 123 7.41 -3.72 -20.40
CA GLU A 123 8.16 -3.68 -21.66
C GLU A 123 9.41 -2.83 -21.44
N PHE A 124 10.57 -3.40 -21.68
CA PHE A 124 11.86 -2.73 -21.52
C PHE A 124 12.38 -2.26 -22.89
N TYR A 125 12.73 -0.99 -22.96
CA TYR A 125 13.21 -0.34 -24.17
C TYR A 125 14.62 0.19 -23.96
N GLY A 126 15.51 -0.03 -24.92
CA GLY A 126 16.89 0.46 -24.91
C GLY A 126 17.02 1.91 -25.38
N CYS A 127 16.14 2.80 -24.93
CA CYS A 127 16.13 4.20 -25.34
C CYS A 127 15.46 5.07 -24.27
N THR A 128 15.63 6.40 -24.41
CA THR A 128 14.87 7.31 -23.54
C THR A 128 13.37 7.25 -23.83
N PRO A 129 12.51 7.63 -22.88
CA PRO A 129 11.06 7.63 -23.08
C PRO A 129 10.62 8.44 -24.30
N GLU A 130 11.28 9.59 -24.58
CA GLU A 130 10.99 10.43 -25.72
C GLU A 130 11.28 9.70 -27.04
N MET A 131 12.44 9.03 -27.15
CA MET A 131 12.79 8.25 -28.32
C MET A 131 11.82 7.07 -28.54
N ALA A 132 11.35 6.44 -27.48
CA ALA A 132 10.36 5.35 -27.57
C ALA A 132 9.00 5.84 -28.06
N GLN A 133 8.61 7.08 -27.72
CA GLN A 133 7.37 7.69 -28.20
C GLN A 133 7.43 8.10 -29.68
N GLU A 134 8.55 8.68 -30.11
CA GLU A 134 8.73 9.18 -31.49
C GLU A 134 8.91 8.06 -32.50
N ALA A 135 9.59 6.97 -32.13
CA ALA A 135 10.04 5.94 -33.08
C ALA A 135 9.03 4.79 -33.30
N GLY A 136 7.83 4.84 -32.71
CA GLY A 136 6.93 3.70 -32.75
C GLY A 136 7.57 2.47 -32.07
N SER A 137 7.11 2.19 -30.90
CA SER A 137 7.72 1.46 -29.80
C SER A 137 8.42 0.13 -30.08
N GLU A 138 8.14 -0.57 -31.18
CA GLU A 138 8.69 -1.92 -31.43
C GLU A 138 10.16 -1.92 -31.78
N LYS A 139 10.70 -0.84 -32.36
CA LYS A 139 12.07 -0.77 -32.84
C LYS A 139 13.12 -0.84 -31.72
N TYR A 140 12.77 -0.36 -30.52
CA TYR A 140 13.68 -0.27 -29.39
C TYR A 140 13.30 -1.22 -28.25
N LEU A 141 12.29 -2.07 -28.47
CA LEU A 141 11.89 -3.08 -27.51
C LEU A 141 13.02 -4.09 -27.34
N LEU A 142 13.54 -4.19 -26.11
CA LEU A 142 14.58 -5.15 -25.77
C LEU A 142 13.96 -6.49 -25.38
N PHE A 143 13.05 -6.45 -24.42
CA PHE A 143 12.35 -7.64 -23.89
C PHE A 143 11.11 -7.25 -23.11
N THR A 144 10.36 -8.24 -22.76
CA THR A 144 9.14 -8.11 -21.94
C THR A 144 9.27 -8.93 -20.67
N ALA A 145 8.56 -8.51 -19.63
CA ALA A 145 8.51 -9.22 -18.36
C ALA A 145 7.12 -9.15 -17.74
N SER A 146 6.71 -10.20 -17.07
CA SER A 146 5.59 -10.11 -16.15
C SER A 146 6.05 -9.42 -14.87
N LEU A 147 5.21 -8.58 -14.30
CA LEU A 147 5.47 -7.81 -13.10
C LEU A 147 4.52 -8.24 -11.99
N ARG A 148 5.04 -8.49 -10.81
CA ARG A 148 4.25 -8.74 -9.60
C ARG A 148 4.86 -8.01 -8.41
N ALA A 149 4.02 -7.70 -7.43
CA ALA A 149 4.47 -7.25 -6.13
C ALA A 149 4.54 -8.44 -5.16
N ASP A 150 5.57 -8.46 -4.34
CA ASP A 150 5.79 -9.47 -3.33
C ASP A 150 6.44 -8.84 -2.09
N ASN A 151 5.67 -8.68 -1.02
CA ASN A 151 6.13 -8.11 0.25
C ASN A 151 6.89 -6.78 0.10
N GLY A 152 6.31 -5.82 -0.64
CA GLY A 152 6.91 -4.51 -0.88
C GLY A 152 8.07 -4.50 -1.85
N LYS A 153 8.30 -5.60 -2.57
CA LYS A 153 9.30 -5.72 -3.62
C LYS A 153 8.63 -5.86 -4.98
N LEU A 154 9.31 -5.41 -6.02
CA LEU A 154 8.88 -5.59 -7.41
C LEU A 154 9.63 -6.77 -8.02
N VAL A 155 8.90 -7.76 -8.50
CA VAL A 155 9.48 -8.95 -9.13
C VAL A 155 9.15 -8.94 -10.61
N PHE A 156 10.19 -8.86 -11.42
CA PHE A 156 10.11 -8.96 -12.88
C PHE A 156 10.51 -10.36 -13.31
N ARG A 157 9.62 -11.06 -13.99
CA ARG A 157 9.91 -12.36 -14.58
C ARG A 157 10.03 -12.21 -16.07
N MET A 158 11.24 -12.41 -16.59
CA MET A 158 11.60 -12.25 -18.00
C MET A 158 10.89 -13.28 -18.88
N SER A 159 10.32 -12.81 -19.98
CA SER A 159 9.55 -13.64 -20.91
C SER A 159 10.46 -14.35 -21.92
N ASP A 160 11.67 -13.82 -22.17
CA ASP A 160 12.56 -14.29 -23.20
C ASP A 160 14.02 -14.43 -22.73
N GLY A 161 14.86 -14.97 -23.62
CA GLY A 161 16.26 -15.20 -23.34
C GLY A 161 17.12 -13.93 -23.30
N TYR A 162 16.68 -12.84 -23.93
CA TYR A 162 17.42 -11.58 -23.91
C TYR A 162 17.31 -10.91 -22.53
N GLY A 163 16.11 -10.84 -21.97
CA GLY A 163 15.90 -10.35 -20.60
C GLY A 163 16.67 -11.17 -19.57
N LEU A 164 16.71 -12.52 -19.73
CA LEU A 164 17.54 -13.39 -18.92
C LEU A 164 19.02 -13.02 -19.03
N SER A 165 19.52 -12.74 -20.25
CA SER A 165 20.90 -12.32 -20.47
C SER A 165 21.21 -10.96 -19.83
N CYS A 166 20.27 -10.01 -19.84
CA CYS A 166 20.45 -8.69 -19.23
C CYS A 166 20.57 -8.78 -17.70
N PHE A 167 19.67 -9.50 -17.05
CA PHE A 167 19.59 -9.57 -15.58
C PHE A 167 20.31 -10.77 -14.96
N GLY A 168 20.82 -11.69 -15.76
CA GLY A 168 21.49 -12.91 -15.27
C GLY A 168 20.55 -13.93 -14.61
N THR A 169 19.26 -13.63 -14.52
CA THR A 169 18.25 -14.50 -13.91
C THR A 169 16.90 -14.38 -14.61
N ARG A 170 16.06 -15.39 -14.48
CA ARG A 170 14.67 -15.32 -14.96
C ARG A 170 13.78 -14.41 -14.12
N GLU A 171 14.05 -14.30 -12.83
CA GLU A 171 13.29 -13.44 -11.93
C GLU A 171 14.24 -12.45 -11.26
N ALA A 172 14.06 -11.18 -11.55
CA ALA A 172 14.78 -10.08 -10.90
C ALA A 172 13.89 -9.44 -9.85
N THR A 173 14.33 -9.45 -8.60
CA THR A 173 13.61 -8.86 -7.48
C THR A 173 14.22 -7.51 -7.12
N PHE A 174 13.49 -6.45 -7.37
CA PHE A 174 13.89 -5.09 -7.03
C PHE A 174 13.40 -4.71 -5.64
N THR A 175 14.28 -4.08 -4.90
CA THR A 175 13.99 -3.50 -3.59
C THR A 175 13.98 -1.98 -3.69
N GLN A 176 13.06 -1.35 -2.96
CA GLN A 176 12.98 0.09 -2.91
C GLN A 176 14.22 0.67 -2.20
N ILE A 177 14.82 1.66 -2.83
CA ILE A 177 15.90 2.42 -2.21
C ILE A 177 15.25 3.38 -1.21
N ALA A 178 15.58 3.26 0.08
CA ALA A 178 15.08 4.20 1.08
C ALA A 178 15.59 5.61 0.76
N ASP A 179 14.66 6.57 0.66
CA ASP A 179 15.04 7.98 0.53
C ASP A 179 15.90 8.41 1.71
N THR A 180 17.18 8.64 1.44
CA THR A 180 18.15 9.21 2.40
C THR A 180 17.98 10.74 2.53
N SER A 181 16.88 11.31 1.98
CA SER A 181 16.69 12.77 1.93
C SER A 181 15.90 13.36 3.09
N SER A 182 15.92 12.73 4.28
CA SER A 182 15.37 13.31 5.50
C SER A 182 16.41 13.27 6.62
N ALA A 183 17.51 14.01 6.42
CA ALA A 183 18.45 14.37 7.48
C ALA A 183 18.70 15.88 7.40
#